data_cbe61bcf58202dce7af38fbc916f54ac
#
_entry.id   cbe61bcf58202dce7af38fbc916f54ac
#
_cell.length_a   1.000
_cell.length_b   1.000
_cell.length_c   1.000
_cell.angle_alpha   90.00
_cell.angle_beta   90.00
_cell.angle_gamma   90.00
#
_symmetry.space_group_name_H-M   'P 1'
#
loop_
_entity.id
_entity.type
_entity.pdbx_description
1 polymer ?
#
loop_
_entity_poly.entity_id
_entity_poly.type
_entity_poly.pdbx_seq_one_letter_code
_entity_poly.pdbx_strand_id
1 'polypeptide(L)'
;MITKIKIYMALTILGLSTLLFVPKVSAHGFGERYDLPIPLSYFLIGSALAVALSFAVIGWFIRSSANNSEYPRFNIYRFSLIELVCKIASKIFGLISVLILFLSIHTGLIGTSNAIENFAPVFVWIIWWVGVGYVVCLVGNIWLIMNPWLVIFNYVEQLFGKRTGLVEWPKKLDAWPALGFFLLFAWIENVHPASSEPFSLAILLIIYSFITWGGMILFGKHVWLTHGDPFFVLFNLFARFSATEIRVIGSKNWCTRCSSGCEENLHLTDCVDCYECWENAPSRNREFSLRPWSAGLSRGDRVTPAIMFFHVTALATVSFDGFSETPGWVEIQTILWPLIDPLHGSAAGTVETLGIILFPIIFITLELGPANLYPDFSTCSAKSLFSAKKPYPGCTPSAPLNSIELIIAGILR
;
A
#
# COMPACT_ATOMS: atom_id res chain seq x y z
N MET A 1 1.36 -32.23 -10.32
CA MET A 1 1.72 -30.82 -10.44
C MET A 1 1.00 -30.14 -11.60
N ILE A 2 1.01 -30.68 -12.81
CA ILE A 2 0.40 -30.14 -14.03
C ILE A 2 -1.13 -29.95 -13.91
N THR A 3 -1.84 -30.88 -13.23
CA THR A 3 -3.30 -30.81 -13.07
C THR A 3 -3.73 -29.65 -12.15
N LYS A 4 -2.95 -29.36 -11.11
CA LYS A 4 -3.24 -28.22 -10.22
C LYS A 4 -3.02 -26.87 -10.93
N ILE A 5 -1.98 -26.77 -11.77
CA ILE A 5 -1.73 -25.57 -12.58
C ILE A 5 -2.88 -25.30 -13.55
N LYS A 6 -3.41 -26.35 -14.20
CA LYS A 6 -4.56 -26.23 -15.10
C LYS A 6 -5.83 -25.76 -14.38
N ILE A 7 -6.07 -26.23 -13.15
CA ILE A 7 -7.22 -25.79 -12.34
C ILE A 7 -7.07 -24.33 -11.93
N TYR A 8 -5.89 -23.91 -11.49
CA TYR A 8 -5.65 -22.50 -11.14
C TYR A 8 -5.75 -21.57 -12.36
N MET A 9 -5.21 -21.99 -13.53
CA MET A 9 -5.40 -21.26 -14.78
C MET A 9 -6.88 -21.18 -15.18
N ALA A 10 -7.65 -22.24 -15.06
CA ALA A 10 -9.08 -22.25 -15.37
C ALA A 10 -9.88 -21.33 -14.42
N LEU A 11 -9.56 -21.32 -13.13
CA LEU A 11 -10.20 -20.44 -12.14
C LEU A 11 -9.81 -18.96 -12.34
N THR A 12 -8.55 -18.68 -12.73
CA THR A 12 -8.15 -17.31 -13.09
C THR A 12 -8.82 -16.84 -14.38
N ILE A 13 -8.92 -17.67 -15.40
CA ILE A 13 -9.62 -17.35 -16.65
C ILE A 13 -11.12 -17.16 -16.40
N LEU A 14 -11.74 -18.00 -15.57
CA LEU A 14 -13.16 -17.86 -15.21
C LEU A 14 -13.41 -16.59 -14.38
N GLY A 15 -12.51 -16.24 -13.45
CA GLY A 15 -12.56 -14.98 -12.70
C GLY A 15 -12.35 -13.75 -13.59
N LEU A 16 -11.43 -13.83 -14.57
CA LEU A 16 -11.24 -12.76 -15.56
C LEU A 16 -12.45 -12.57 -16.47
N SER A 17 -13.12 -13.65 -16.86
CA SER A 17 -14.27 -13.58 -17.76
C SER A 17 -15.49 -12.89 -17.12
N THR A 18 -15.65 -12.92 -15.81
CA THR A 18 -16.70 -12.18 -15.10
C THR A 18 -16.42 -10.68 -14.97
N LEU A 19 -15.15 -10.26 -15.06
CA LEU A 19 -14.74 -8.84 -15.02
C LEU A 19 -14.92 -8.14 -16.39
N LEU A 20 -15.18 -8.88 -17.47
CA LEU A 20 -15.25 -8.34 -18.84
C LEU A 20 -16.65 -7.81 -19.22
N PHE A 21 -17.66 -7.90 -18.36
CA PHE A 21 -18.97 -7.33 -18.60
C PHE A 21 -19.11 -5.94 -17.99
N VAL A 22 -18.41 -4.94 -18.53
CA VAL A 22 -18.51 -3.56 -18.07
C VAL A 22 -19.14 -2.68 -19.17
N PRO A 23 -20.23 -1.93 -18.89
CA PRO A 23 -20.82 -0.97 -19.85
C PRO A 23 -19.85 0.19 -20.13
N LYS A 24 -20.10 0.92 -21.24
CA LYS A 24 -19.27 2.07 -21.65
C LYS A 24 -18.98 3.00 -20.48
N VAL A 25 -17.69 3.22 -20.22
CA VAL A 25 -17.20 3.99 -19.11
C VAL A 25 -16.57 5.27 -19.59
N SER A 26 -16.94 6.35 -18.93
CA SER A 26 -16.13 7.58 -18.84
C SER A 26 -15.71 7.64 -17.39
N ALA A 27 -14.56 7.08 -17.08
CA ALA A 27 -13.98 7.16 -15.75
C ALA A 27 -12.90 8.22 -15.80
N HIS A 28 -12.88 9.08 -14.86
CA HIS A 28 -11.75 9.81 -14.29
C HIS A 28 -12.19 11.16 -13.74
N GLY A 29 -11.78 11.42 -12.52
CA GLY A 29 -11.74 12.72 -11.87
C GLY A 29 -12.98 13.61 -12.05
N PHE A 30 -14.18 13.13 -11.72
CA PHE A 30 -15.44 13.90 -11.80
C PHE A 30 -15.79 14.44 -13.22
N GLY A 31 -15.16 13.93 -14.29
CA GLY A 31 -15.50 14.25 -15.68
C GLY A 31 -15.15 15.67 -16.15
N GLU A 32 -14.45 16.44 -15.33
CA GLU A 32 -14.04 17.80 -15.68
C GLU A 32 -12.56 17.84 -16.10
N ARG A 33 -12.31 18.30 -17.32
CA ARG A 33 -10.95 18.57 -17.77
C ARG A 33 -10.45 19.84 -17.07
N TYR A 34 -9.54 19.68 -16.12
CA TYR A 34 -8.80 20.80 -15.55
C TYR A 34 -7.75 21.29 -16.55
N ASP A 35 -8.04 22.38 -17.25
CA ASP A 35 -7.01 23.10 -17.99
C ASP A 35 -6.09 23.77 -16.98
N LEU A 36 -4.86 23.24 -16.88
CA LEU A 36 -3.85 23.77 -15.99
C LEU A 36 -3.54 25.24 -16.35
N PRO A 37 -3.53 26.17 -15.39
CA PRO A 37 -3.30 27.60 -15.64
C PRO A 37 -1.87 27.91 -16.09
N ILE A 38 -1.01 26.91 -16.21
CA ILE A 38 0.41 27.01 -16.54
C ILE A 38 0.69 26.11 -17.77
N PRO A 39 1.51 26.57 -18.74
CA PRO A 39 1.90 25.74 -19.88
C PRO A 39 2.49 24.40 -19.50
N LEU A 40 2.14 23.34 -20.23
CA LEU A 40 2.57 21.96 -19.99
C LEU A 40 4.10 21.81 -19.80
N SER A 41 4.89 22.64 -20.53
CA SER A 41 6.35 22.64 -20.40
C SER A 41 6.86 22.90 -18.98
N TYR A 42 6.20 23.78 -18.23
CA TYR A 42 6.60 24.03 -16.82
C TYR A 42 6.31 22.84 -15.91
N PHE A 43 5.23 22.10 -16.17
CA PHE A 43 4.94 20.87 -15.44
C PHE A 43 5.98 19.78 -15.74
N LEU A 44 6.32 19.60 -17.01
CA LEU A 44 7.32 18.62 -17.43
C LEU A 44 8.70 18.95 -16.85
N ILE A 45 9.11 20.20 -16.92
CA ILE A 45 10.39 20.65 -16.34
C ILE A 45 10.35 20.54 -14.81
N GLY A 46 9.26 20.99 -14.19
CA GLY A 46 9.11 20.94 -12.73
C GLY A 46 9.13 19.53 -12.17
N SER A 47 8.40 18.60 -12.79
CA SER A 47 8.40 17.19 -12.38
C SER A 47 9.74 16.52 -12.65
N ALA A 48 10.38 16.76 -13.78
CA ALA A 48 11.72 16.25 -14.07
C ALA A 48 12.76 16.76 -13.06
N LEU A 49 12.71 18.06 -12.71
CA LEU A 49 13.58 18.65 -11.69
C LEU A 49 13.30 18.08 -10.30
N ALA A 50 12.04 17.88 -9.91
CA ALA A 50 11.66 17.30 -8.63
C ALA A 50 12.20 15.86 -8.50
N VAL A 51 12.06 15.06 -9.56
CA VAL A 51 12.62 13.71 -9.62
C VAL A 51 14.15 13.75 -9.55
N ALA A 52 14.83 14.55 -10.38
CA ALA A 52 16.28 14.67 -10.37
C ALA A 52 16.81 15.14 -9.02
N LEU A 53 16.14 16.10 -8.38
CA LEU A 53 16.52 16.62 -7.07
C LEU A 53 16.33 15.56 -5.97
N SER A 54 15.24 14.80 -6.00
CA SER A 54 15.02 13.72 -5.04
C SER A 54 16.09 12.64 -5.15
N PHE A 55 16.51 12.27 -6.36
CA PHE A 55 17.63 11.33 -6.56
C PHE A 55 18.97 11.91 -6.11
N ALA A 56 19.24 13.18 -6.38
CA ALA A 56 20.45 13.85 -5.93
C ALA A 56 20.53 13.89 -4.39
N VAL A 57 19.42 14.20 -3.73
CA VAL A 57 19.31 14.21 -2.26
C VAL A 57 19.50 12.80 -1.71
N ILE A 58 18.81 11.80 -2.24
CA ILE A 58 18.95 10.40 -1.82
C ILE A 58 20.40 9.93 -2.01
N GLY A 59 20.98 10.16 -3.19
CA GLY A 59 22.37 9.77 -3.48
C GLY A 59 23.40 10.46 -2.57
N TRP A 60 23.13 11.71 -2.15
CA TRP A 60 23.98 12.42 -1.19
C TRP A 60 23.91 11.78 0.21
N PHE A 61 22.71 11.47 0.68
CA PHE A 61 22.50 10.88 2.01
C PHE A 61 22.95 9.41 2.10
N ILE A 62 22.73 8.60 1.07
CA ILE A 62 23.17 7.18 1.06
C ILE A 62 24.69 7.07 1.14
N ARG A 63 25.43 7.99 0.53
CA ARG A 63 26.91 7.98 0.57
C ARG A 63 27.51 8.08 1.97
N SER A 64 26.78 8.65 2.92
CA SER A 64 27.21 8.83 4.31
C SER A 64 26.77 7.71 5.26
N SER A 65 25.88 6.81 4.85
CA SER A 65 25.24 5.85 5.75
C SER A 65 25.64 4.38 5.54
N ALA A 66 26.61 4.09 4.65
CA ALA A 66 26.97 2.71 4.27
C ALA A 66 27.53 1.83 5.41
N ASN A 67 27.80 2.38 6.60
CA ASN A 67 28.42 1.64 7.69
C ASN A 67 27.61 1.57 9.00
N ASN A 68 26.48 2.27 9.16
CA ASN A 68 25.69 2.18 10.38
C ASN A 68 24.20 2.17 10.04
N SER A 69 23.53 1.08 10.34
CA SER A 69 22.07 0.94 10.28
C SER A 69 21.32 1.82 11.30
N GLU A 70 22.02 2.63 12.07
CA GLU A 70 21.47 3.52 13.08
C GLU A 70 21.48 4.98 12.60
N TYR A 71 20.29 5.51 12.33
CA TYR A 71 20.08 6.93 12.07
C TYR A 71 19.75 7.67 13.39
N PRO A 72 19.99 9.01 13.45
CA PRO A 72 19.68 9.80 14.64
C PRO A 72 18.17 9.80 14.91
N ARG A 73 17.81 9.58 16.16
CA ARG A 73 16.43 9.58 16.65
C ARG A 73 16.26 10.53 17.82
N PHE A 74 15.12 11.17 17.87
CA PHE A 74 14.74 12.02 19.00
C PHE A 74 13.41 11.54 19.57
N ASN A 75 13.43 10.92 20.76
CA ASN A 75 12.25 10.42 21.42
C ASN A 75 11.40 11.58 21.97
N ILE A 76 10.22 11.79 21.40
CA ILE A 76 9.27 12.84 21.80
C ILE A 76 8.51 12.44 23.08
N TYR A 77 8.29 11.14 23.30
CA TYR A 77 7.63 10.63 24.52
C TYR A 77 8.49 10.79 25.78
N ARG A 78 9.70 11.27 25.66
CA ARG A 78 10.49 11.76 26.79
C ARG A 78 9.75 12.83 27.60
N PHE A 79 8.87 13.60 26.93
CA PHE A 79 8.07 14.64 27.55
C PHE A 79 6.68 14.10 27.86
N SER A 80 6.35 13.94 29.15
CA SER A 80 5.09 13.37 29.60
C SER A 80 3.86 14.18 29.14
N LEU A 81 3.99 15.48 28.97
CA LEU A 81 2.92 16.32 28.42
C LEU A 81 2.64 15.98 26.97
N ILE A 82 3.65 15.74 26.16
CA ILE A 82 3.49 15.36 24.75
C ILE A 82 2.84 13.98 24.66
N GLU A 83 3.28 13.02 25.47
CA GLU A 83 2.67 11.70 25.55
C GLU A 83 1.17 11.79 25.87
N LEU A 84 0.80 12.64 26.85
CA LEU A 84 -0.60 12.88 27.20
C LEU A 84 -1.39 13.50 26.05
N VAL A 85 -0.84 14.55 25.42
CA VAL A 85 -1.45 15.20 24.25
C VAL A 85 -1.65 14.22 23.12
N CYS A 86 -0.65 13.41 22.77
CA CYS A 86 -0.76 12.38 21.73
C CYS A 86 -1.83 11.32 22.06
N LYS A 87 -1.94 10.89 23.32
CA LYS A 87 -2.99 9.96 23.77
C LYS A 87 -4.40 10.55 23.65
N ILE A 88 -4.58 11.82 23.99
CA ILE A 88 -5.87 12.52 23.85
C ILE A 88 -6.18 12.72 22.36
N ALA A 89 -5.22 13.23 21.61
CA ALA A 89 -5.35 13.46 20.17
C ALA A 89 -5.72 12.18 19.41
N SER A 90 -5.07 11.04 19.72
CA SER A 90 -5.37 9.77 19.07
C SER A 90 -6.83 9.32 19.30
N LYS A 91 -7.40 9.55 20.48
CA LYS A 91 -8.81 9.24 20.76
C LYS A 91 -9.75 10.17 19.99
N ILE A 92 -9.44 11.48 19.94
CA ILE A 92 -10.24 12.46 19.23
C ILE A 92 -10.22 12.18 17.73
N PHE A 93 -9.04 12.00 17.13
CA PHE A 93 -8.91 11.68 15.71
C PHE A 93 -9.55 10.35 15.36
N GLY A 94 -9.44 9.34 16.24
CA GLY A 94 -10.12 8.06 16.06
C GLY A 94 -11.65 8.24 16.05
N LEU A 95 -12.22 9.03 16.96
CA LEU A 95 -13.66 9.32 16.96
C LEU A 95 -14.08 10.09 15.72
N ILE A 96 -13.32 11.11 15.33
CA ILE A 96 -13.58 11.88 14.10
C ILE A 96 -13.57 10.97 12.88
N SER A 97 -12.62 10.03 12.75
CA SER A 97 -12.56 9.12 11.62
C SER A 97 -13.78 8.20 11.53
N VAL A 98 -14.29 7.75 12.67
CA VAL A 98 -15.54 6.97 12.74
C VAL A 98 -16.73 7.81 12.29
N LEU A 99 -16.84 9.03 12.77
CA LEU A 99 -17.91 9.95 12.36
C LEU A 99 -17.86 10.25 10.85
N ILE A 100 -16.67 10.42 10.31
CA ILE A 100 -16.46 10.63 8.87
C ILE A 100 -16.86 9.40 8.06
N LEU A 101 -16.54 8.18 8.51
CA LEU A 101 -16.99 6.96 7.83
C LEU A 101 -18.52 6.91 7.77
N PHE A 102 -19.20 7.13 8.89
CA PHE A 102 -20.66 7.15 8.92
C PHE A 102 -21.25 8.28 8.08
N LEU A 103 -20.65 9.47 8.12
CA LEU A 103 -21.06 10.60 7.28
C LEU A 103 -20.90 10.27 5.79
N SER A 104 -19.79 9.66 5.38
CA SER A 104 -19.57 9.25 3.99
C SER A 104 -20.62 8.24 3.52
N ILE A 105 -20.90 7.22 4.34
CA ILE A 105 -21.94 6.24 4.02
C ILE A 105 -23.31 6.91 3.96
N HIS A 106 -23.67 7.75 4.94
CA HIS A 106 -24.95 8.43 4.99
C HIS A 106 -25.18 9.36 3.79
N THR A 107 -24.19 10.22 3.49
CA THR A 107 -24.30 11.16 2.36
C THR A 107 -24.28 10.43 1.01
N GLY A 108 -23.57 9.33 0.90
CA GLY A 108 -23.61 8.49 -0.29
C GLY A 108 -24.97 7.81 -0.52
N LEU A 109 -25.64 7.33 0.54
CA LEU A 109 -26.95 6.67 0.42
C LEU A 109 -28.11 7.65 0.21
N ILE A 110 -28.11 8.82 0.83
CA ILE A 110 -29.27 9.73 0.92
C ILE A 110 -28.98 11.11 0.33
N GLY A 111 -27.71 11.47 0.11
CA GLY A 111 -27.31 12.79 -0.41
C GLY A 111 -27.59 12.99 -1.88
N THR A 112 -27.10 14.10 -2.43
CA THR A 112 -27.17 14.39 -3.86
C THR A 112 -26.42 13.34 -4.69
N SER A 113 -26.94 13.03 -5.87
CA SER A 113 -26.26 12.15 -6.82
C SER A 113 -25.08 12.81 -7.55
N ASN A 114 -24.94 14.13 -7.45
CA ASN A 114 -23.80 14.85 -8.04
C ASN A 114 -22.53 14.55 -7.22
N ALA A 115 -21.55 13.92 -7.86
CA ALA A 115 -20.30 13.49 -7.23
C ALA A 115 -19.49 14.65 -6.63
N ILE A 116 -19.51 15.84 -7.27
CA ILE A 116 -18.74 17.01 -6.81
C ILE A 116 -19.40 17.66 -5.56
N GLU A 117 -20.72 17.60 -5.48
CA GLU A 117 -21.50 18.20 -4.38
C GLU A 117 -21.73 17.24 -3.22
N ASN A 118 -21.42 15.95 -3.41
CA ASN A 118 -21.57 14.94 -2.39
C ASN A 118 -20.28 14.76 -1.60
N PHE A 119 -20.41 14.68 -0.27
CA PHE A 119 -19.25 14.51 0.61
C PHE A 119 -18.51 13.19 0.38
N ALA A 120 -19.20 12.08 0.11
CA ALA A 120 -18.59 10.76 0.03
C ALA A 120 -17.53 10.64 -1.07
N PRO A 121 -17.77 10.95 -2.35
CA PRO A 121 -16.75 10.89 -3.38
C PRO A 121 -15.59 11.85 -3.15
N VAL A 122 -15.91 13.10 -2.77
CA VAL A 122 -14.87 14.11 -2.49
C VAL A 122 -13.97 13.68 -1.33
N PHE A 123 -14.55 13.15 -0.26
CA PHE A 123 -13.77 12.68 0.87
C PHE A 123 -12.93 11.46 0.50
N VAL A 124 -13.53 10.43 -0.11
CA VAL A 124 -12.84 9.15 -0.37
C VAL A 124 -11.71 9.33 -1.40
N TRP A 125 -11.98 9.97 -2.53
CA TRP A 125 -11.00 10.03 -3.62
C TRP A 125 -9.96 11.15 -3.45
N ILE A 126 -10.34 12.29 -2.89
CA ILE A 126 -9.43 13.43 -2.78
C ILE A 126 -8.79 13.49 -1.39
N ILE A 127 -9.64 13.57 -0.33
CA ILE A 127 -9.12 13.85 1.00
C ILE A 127 -8.44 12.61 1.58
N TRP A 128 -9.12 11.47 1.52
CA TRP A 128 -8.61 10.25 2.12
C TRP A 128 -7.56 9.59 1.23
N TRP A 129 -7.88 9.26 -0.02
CA TRP A 129 -6.96 8.52 -0.89
C TRP A 129 -5.65 9.29 -1.12
N VAL A 130 -5.74 10.52 -1.57
CA VAL A 130 -4.57 11.36 -1.88
C VAL A 130 -4.05 12.05 -0.62
N GLY A 131 -4.91 12.76 0.12
CA GLY A 131 -4.50 13.59 1.25
C GLY A 131 -3.88 12.81 2.40
N VAL A 132 -4.52 11.70 2.85
CA VAL A 132 -3.95 10.86 3.91
C VAL A 132 -2.65 10.21 3.46
N GLY A 133 -2.55 9.78 2.19
CA GLY A 133 -1.31 9.27 1.62
C GLY A 133 -0.13 10.24 1.79
N TYR A 134 -0.32 11.50 1.41
CA TYR A 134 0.71 12.54 1.61
C TYR A 134 1.04 12.78 3.07
N VAL A 135 0.04 12.87 3.95
CA VAL A 135 0.29 13.09 5.39
C VAL A 135 1.07 11.90 5.98
N VAL A 136 0.75 10.67 5.59
CA VAL A 136 1.50 9.49 6.04
C VAL A 136 2.95 9.52 5.57
N CYS A 137 3.21 9.89 4.33
CA CYS A 137 4.58 10.02 3.80
C CYS A 137 5.38 11.09 4.52
N LEU A 138 4.77 12.24 4.83
CA LEU A 138 5.50 13.39 5.34
C LEU A 138 5.62 13.39 6.87
N VAL A 139 4.54 13.06 7.56
CA VAL A 139 4.44 13.21 9.01
C VAL A 139 4.67 11.89 9.73
N GLY A 140 3.86 10.86 9.40
CA GLY A 140 3.89 9.57 10.07
C GLY A 140 2.64 8.76 9.81
N ASN A 141 2.63 7.51 10.24
CA ASN A 141 1.51 6.62 10.03
C ASN A 141 0.28 7.03 10.86
N ILE A 142 -0.38 8.11 10.44
CA ILE A 142 -1.63 8.58 11.06
C ILE A 142 -2.77 7.57 10.90
N TRP A 143 -2.68 6.65 9.91
CA TRP A 143 -3.68 5.63 9.70
C TRP A 143 -3.83 4.68 10.89
N LEU A 144 -2.77 4.50 11.68
CA LEU A 144 -2.84 3.72 12.93
C LEU A 144 -3.85 4.28 13.95
N ILE A 145 -4.10 5.59 13.92
CA ILE A 145 -5.01 6.28 14.85
C ILE A 145 -6.32 6.72 14.18
N MET A 146 -6.32 6.86 12.85
CA MET A 146 -7.46 7.33 12.07
C MET A 146 -8.15 6.23 11.25
N ASN A 147 -7.76 4.96 11.39
CA ASN A 147 -8.45 3.85 10.76
C ASN A 147 -9.78 3.57 11.49
N PRO A 148 -10.95 3.93 10.91
CA PRO A 148 -12.22 3.84 11.63
C PRO A 148 -12.61 2.39 11.94
N TRP A 149 -12.24 1.45 11.07
CA TRP A 149 -12.51 0.02 11.29
C TRP A 149 -11.74 -0.52 12.47
N LEU A 150 -10.46 -0.15 12.60
CA LEU A 150 -9.62 -0.50 13.75
C LEU A 150 -10.12 0.15 15.03
N VAL A 151 -10.52 1.41 14.98
CA VAL A 151 -11.05 2.15 16.14
C VAL A 151 -12.32 1.48 16.66
N ILE A 152 -13.28 1.18 15.77
CA ILE A 152 -14.52 0.49 16.16
C ILE A 152 -14.21 -0.90 16.73
N PHE A 153 -13.32 -1.66 16.10
CA PHE A 153 -12.95 -2.99 16.57
C PHE A 153 -12.30 -2.95 17.95
N ASN A 154 -11.42 -1.98 18.20
CA ASN A 154 -10.80 -1.78 19.52
C ASN A 154 -11.84 -1.45 20.60
N TYR A 155 -12.88 -0.67 20.30
CA TYR A 155 -13.98 -0.43 21.24
C TYR A 155 -14.79 -1.72 21.51
N VAL A 156 -15.04 -2.50 20.48
CA VAL A 156 -15.70 -3.82 20.65
C VAL A 156 -14.86 -4.75 21.51
N GLU A 157 -13.54 -4.80 21.33
CA GLU A 157 -12.65 -5.58 22.19
C GLU A 157 -12.60 -5.08 23.65
N GLN A 158 -12.76 -3.78 23.87
CA GLN A 158 -12.84 -3.23 25.24
C GLN A 158 -14.12 -3.65 25.95
N LEU A 159 -15.24 -3.80 25.21
CA LEU A 159 -16.53 -4.19 25.80
C LEU A 159 -16.66 -5.72 26.00
N PHE A 160 -16.15 -6.50 25.05
CA PHE A 160 -16.35 -7.95 25.00
C PHE A 160 -15.08 -8.78 25.30
N GLY A 161 -13.96 -8.11 25.60
CA GLY A 161 -12.65 -8.74 25.81
C GLY A 161 -11.84 -8.91 24.52
N LYS A 162 -10.52 -8.96 24.68
CA LYS A 162 -9.59 -9.16 23.55
C LYS A 162 -9.86 -10.52 22.89
N ARG A 163 -9.94 -10.51 21.57
CA ARG A 163 -10.17 -11.71 20.77
C ARG A 163 -8.91 -12.09 20.00
N THR A 164 -8.45 -13.31 20.23
CA THR A 164 -7.53 -13.97 19.29
C THR A 164 -8.33 -14.41 18.06
N GLY A 165 -7.71 -14.41 16.89
CA GLY A 165 -8.37 -14.89 15.67
C GLY A 165 -8.92 -16.31 15.85
N LEU A 166 -10.05 -16.60 15.20
CA LEU A 166 -10.69 -17.92 15.23
C LEU A 166 -9.92 -18.96 14.42
N VAL A 167 -9.18 -18.50 13.40
CA VAL A 167 -8.43 -19.32 12.45
C VAL A 167 -7.01 -18.77 12.32
N GLU A 168 -6.02 -19.65 12.28
CA GLU A 168 -4.65 -19.26 12.00
C GLU A 168 -4.47 -18.85 10.54
N TRP A 169 -3.73 -17.76 10.31
CA TRP A 169 -3.41 -17.30 8.96
C TRP A 169 -2.49 -18.31 8.25
N PRO A 170 -2.83 -18.78 7.04
CA PRO A 170 -1.98 -19.71 6.32
C PRO A 170 -0.66 -19.02 5.95
N LYS A 171 0.47 -19.50 6.47
CA LYS A 171 1.80 -18.89 6.24
C LYS A 171 2.15 -18.70 4.76
N LYS A 172 1.63 -19.57 3.87
CA LYS A 172 1.84 -19.46 2.41
C LYS A 172 1.02 -18.35 1.76
N LEU A 173 -0.03 -17.90 2.43
CA LEU A 173 -0.91 -16.85 1.92
C LEU A 173 -0.26 -15.48 2.02
N ASP A 174 0.59 -15.28 3.06
CA ASP A 174 1.33 -14.02 3.25
C ASP A 174 0.44 -12.79 2.98
N ALA A 175 0.90 -11.78 2.25
CA ALA A 175 0.15 -10.57 1.89
C ALA A 175 -0.54 -10.64 0.50
N TRP A 176 -0.66 -11.82 -0.12
CA TRP A 176 -1.37 -11.98 -1.39
C TRP A 176 -2.82 -11.49 -1.37
N PRO A 177 -3.62 -11.67 -0.28
CA PRO A 177 -4.96 -11.10 -0.21
C PRO A 177 -4.96 -9.57 -0.24
N ALA A 178 -4.03 -8.90 0.45
CA ALA A 178 -3.90 -7.45 0.38
C ALA A 178 -3.61 -6.98 -1.05
N LEU A 179 -2.73 -7.68 -1.78
CA LEU A 179 -2.48 -7.40 -3.20
C LEU A 179 -3.75 -7.56 -4.05
N GLY A 180 -4.49 -8.65 -3.85
CA GLY A 180 -5.75 -8.89 -4.58
C GLY A 180 -6.80 -7.80 -4.33
N PHE A 181 -6.99 -7.39 -3.07
CA PHE A 181 -7.89 -6.30 -2.72
C PHE A 181 -7.39 -4.93 -3.23
N PHE A 182 -6.08 -4.71 -3.25
CA PHE A 182 -5.51 -3.50 -3.83
C PHE A 182 -5.75 -3.41 -5.34
N LEU A 183 -5.53 -4.50 -6.07
CA LEU A 183 -5.85 -4.56 -7.51
C LEU A 183 -7.34 -4.34 -7.78
N LEU A 184 -8.21 -4.91 -6.95
CA LEU A 184 -9.64 -4.67 -7.04
C LEU A 184 -10.00 -3.20 -6.80
N PHE A 185 -9.38 -2.59 -5.80
CA PHE A 185 -9.55 -1.16 -5.51
C PHE A 185 -9.09 -0.30 -6.69
N ALA A 186 -7.88 -0.54 -7.22
CA ALA A 186 -7.35 0.19 -8.37
C ALA A 186 -8.23 -0.01 -9.62
N TRP A 187 -8.79 -1.19 -9.82
CA TRP A 187 -9.73 -1.45 -10.90
C TRP A 187 -11.06 -0.68 -10.70
N ILE A 188 -11.59 -0.64 -9.48
CA ILE A 188 -12.79 0.16 -9.17
C ILE A 188 -12.52 1.63 -9.43
N GLU A 189 -11.38 2.16 -8.99
CA GLU A 189 -10.99 3.55 -9.18
C GLU A 189 -10.91 3.93 -10.67
N ASN A 190 -10.21 3.13 -11.47
CA ASN A 190 -9.82 3.50 -12.83
C ASN A 190 -10.78 2.98 -13.92
N VAL A 191 -11.53 1.92 -13.68
CA VAL A 191 -12.32 1.23 -14.72
C VAL A 191 -13.80 1.19 -14.41
N HIS A 192 -14.19 1.09 -13.13
CA HIS A 192 -15.60 0.93 -12.79
C HIS A 192 -16.40 2.21 -13.07
N PRO A 193 -17.48 2.15 -13.92
CA PRO A 193 -18.20 3.34 -14.34
C PRO A 193 -18.85 4.12 -13.22
N ALA A 194 -19.25 3.43 -12.17
CA ALA A 194 -19.91 4.02 -11.01
C ALA A 194 -18.94 4.30 -9.86
N SER A 195 -17.63 4.39 -10.11
CA SER A 195 -16.61 4.64 -9.06
C SER A 195 -16.81 6.00 -8.36
N SER A 196 -17.31 7.00 -9.08
CA SER A 196 -17.61 8.33 -8.55
C SER A 196 -19.08 8.52 -8.13
N GLU A 197 -19.96 7.55 -8.39
CA GLU A 197 -21.35 7.63 -7.96
C GLU A 197 -21.48 7.48 -6.44
N PRO A 198 -22.09 8.47 -5.73
CA PRO A 198 -22.17 8.47 -4.28
C PRO A 198 -22.79 7.20 -3.69
N PHE A 199 -23.88 6.71 -4.29
CA PHE A 199 -24.57 5.50 -3.84
C PHE A 199 -23.70 4.25 -3.97
N SER A 200 -23.09 4.06 -5.13
CA SER A 200 -22.18 2.94 -5.40
C SER A 200 -21.00 2.94 -4.43
N LEU A 201 -20.41 4.11 -4.18
CA LEU A 201 -19.31 4.27 -3.24
C LEU A 201 -19.71 3.96 -1.80
N ALA A 202 -20.92 4.37 -1.36
CA ALA A 202 -21.43 4.01 -0.04
C ALA A 202 -21.60 2.49 0.13
N ILE A 203 -22.11 1.80 -0.90
CA ILE A 203 -22.21 0.33 -0.88
C ILE A 203 -20.82 -0.32 -0.81
N LEU A 204 -19.86 0.18 -1.57
CA LEU A 204 -18.47 -0.31 -1.51
C LEU A 204 -17.84 -0.13 -0.13
N LEU A 205 -18.06 1.02 0.52
CA LEU A 205 -17.61 1.26 1.90
C LEU A 205 -18.25 0.29 2.90
N ILE A 206 -19.53 -0.02 2.74
CA ILE A 206 -20.25 -1.00 3.58
C ILE A 206 -19.67 -2.40 3.36
N ILE A 207 -19.51 -2.83 2.11
CA ILE A 207 -18.91 -4.13 1.78
C ILE A 207 -17.50 -4.25 2.35
N TYR A 208 -16.66 -3.24 2.14
CA TYR A 208 -15.31 -3.21 2.68
C TYR A 208 -15.30 -3.28 4.22
N SER A 209 -16.27 -2.62 4.88
CA SER A 209 -16.41 -2.70 6.34
C SER A 209 -16.68 -4.12 6.81
N PHE A 210 -17.59 -4.84 6.16
CA PHE A 210 -17.87 -6.24 6.49
C PHE A 210 -16.67 -7.16 6.24
N ILE A 211 -15.95 -6.97 5.13
CA ILE A 211 -14.74 -7.74 4.81
C ILE A 211 -13.67 -7.51 5.88
N THR A 212 -13.44 -6.25 6.25
CA THR A 212 -12.38 -5.87 7.20
C THR A 212 -12.69 -6.38 8.60
N TRP A 213 -13.91 -6.18 9.12
CA TRP A 213 -14.27 -6.72 10.44
C TRP A 213 -14.36 -8.24 10.44
N GLY A 214 -14.87 -8.84 9.36
CA GLY A 214 -14.88 -10.29 9.20
C GLY A 214 -13.47 -10.87 9.23
N GLY A 215 -12.52 -10.25 8.52
CA GLY A 215 -11.12 -10.62 8.54
C GLY A 215 -10.46 -10.45 9.92
N MET A 216 -10.76 -9.35 10.63
CA MET A 216 -10.27 -9.14 11.99
C MET A 216 -10.83 -10.16 13.00
N ILE A 217 -12.09 -10.59 12.84
CA ILE A 217 -12.69 -11.62 13.70
C ILE A 217 -12.08 -13.00 13.39
N LEU A 218 -11.93 -13.34 12.10
CA LEU A 218 -11.46 -14.67 11.69
C LEU A 218 -9.97 -14.86 12.01
N PHE A 219 -9.13 -13.89 11.68
CA PHE A 219 -7.67 -14.05 11.74
C PHE A 219 -6.99 -13.24 12.85
N GLY A 220 -7.75 -12.42 13.55
CA GLY A 220 -7.24 -11.43 14.48
C GLY A 220 -6.86 -10.11 13.81
N LYS A 221 -7.08 -9.00 14.52
CA LYS A 221 -6.93 -7.66 13.94
C LYS A 221 -5.52 -7.37 13.40
N HIS A 222 -4.47 -7.78 14.12
CA HIS A 222 -3.10 -7.49 13.71
C HIS A 222 -2.69 -8.26 12.46
N VAL A 223 -3.05 -9.54 12.39
CA VAL A 223 -2.76 -10.39 11.24
C VAL A 223 -3.52 -9.92 10.01
N TRP A 224 -4.81 -9.62 10.17
CA TRP A 224 -5.61 -9.10 9.05
C TRP A 224 -5.06 -7.78 8.52
N LEU A 225 -4.76 -6.81 9.38
CA LEU A 225 -4.24 -5.52 8.98
C LEU A 225 -2.90 -5.63 8.24
N THR A 226 -2.02 -6.55 8.65
CA THR A 226 -0.69 -6.67 8.03
C THR A 226 -0.66 -7.52 6.76
N HIS A 227 -1.64 -8.40 6.55
CA HIS A 227 -1.63 -9.37 5.45
C HIS A 227 -2.87 -9.30 4.54
N GLY A 228 -4.01 -8.82 5.06
CA GLY A 228 -5.29 -8.79 4.34
C GLY A 228 -5.75 -7.40 3.94
N ASP A 229 -5.44 -6.38 4.73
CA ASP A 229 -5.88 -5.01 4.50
C ASP A 229 -4.93 -4.26 3.55
N PRO A 230 -5.38 -3.91 2.31
CA PRO A 230 -4.52 -3.26 1.34
C PRO A 230 -4.04 -1.88 1.78
N PHE A 231 -4.89 -1.11 2.44
CA PHE A 231 -4.56 0.27 2.84
C PHE A 231 -3.63 0.31 4.04
N PHE A 232 -3.76 -0.63 4.97
CA PHE A 232 -2.82 -0.75 6.06
C PHE A 232 -1.42 -1.12 5.56
N VAL A 233 -1.32 -2.05 4.62
CA VAL A 233 -0.06 -2.44 3.98
C VAL A 233 0.55 -1.25 3.22
N LEU A 234 -0.26 -0.54 2.42
CA LEU A 234 0.19 0.63 1.65
C LEU A 234 0.67 1.78 2.55
N PHE A 235 -0.11 2.14 3.55
CA PHE A 235 0.26 3.24 4.44
C PHE A 235 1.46 2.90 5.35
N ASN A 236 1.65 1.63 5.69
CA ASN A 236 2.90 1.19 6.35
C ASN A 236 4.12 1.36 5.43
N LEU A 237 3.98 1.15 4.12
CA LEU A 237 5.03 1.46 3.16
C LEU A 237 5.31 2.96 3.12
N PHE A 238 4.27 3.78 2.96
CA PHE A 238 4.41 5.23 2.92
C PHE A 238 5.01 5.81 4.20
N ALA A 239 4.68 5.24 5.35
CA ALA A 239 5.24 5.65 6.63
C ALA A 239 6.76 5.47 6.73
N ARG A 240 7.39 4.65 5.88
CA ARG A 240 8.86 4.52 5.84
C ARG A 240 9.55 5.81 5.38
N PHE A 241 8.85 6.63 4.59
CA PHE A 241 9.34 7.94 4.16
C PHE A 241 9.20 9.01 5.25
N SER A 242 8.34 8.82 6.22
CA SER A 242 7.92 9.82 7.20
C SER A 242 9.01 10.22 8.20
N ALA A 243 8.79 11.40 8.79
CA ALA A 243 9.65 11.95 9.83
C ALA A 243 9.42 11.36 11.23
N THR A 244 8.39 10.52 11.42
CA THR A 244 8.11 9.91 12.74
C THR A 244 8.14 8.40 12.66
N GLU A 245 8.43 7.76 13.80
CA GLU A 245 8.37 6.31 13.99
C GLU A 245 7.87 5.95 15.37
N ILE A 246 7.22 4.80 15.49
CA ILE A 246 6.94 4.14 16.76
C ILE A 246 7.97 3.05 17.01
N ARG A 247 8.50 2.98 18.24
CA ARG A 247 9.55 2.03 18.60
C ARG A 247 9.22 1.36 19.94
N VAL A 248 9.55 0.08 20.04
CA VAL A 248 9.46 -0.67 21.29
C VAL A 248 10.87 -1.14 21.66
N ILE A 249 11.38 -0.62 22.79
CA ILE A 249 12.71 -0.97 23.31
C ILE A 249 12.67 -2.29 24.03
N GLY A 250 13.77 -3.08 23.91
CA GLY A 250 13.88 -4.38 24.58
C GLY A 250 12.91 -5.42 24.03
N SER A 251 12.75 -5.44 22.73
CA SER A 251 11.70 -6.13 22.00
C SER A 251 11.74 -7.65 22.04
N LYS A 252 12.85 -8.29 22.43
CA LYS A 252 12.96 -9.77 22.48
C LYS A 252 11.78 -10.46 23.17
N ASN A 253 11.24 -9.87 24.23
CA ASN A 253 10.11 -10.44 24.98
C ASN A 253 8.74 -10.17 24.36
N TRP A 254 8.64 -9.19 23.43
CA TRP A 254 7.39 -8.76 22.81
C TRP A 254 7.28 -9.27 21.38
N CYS A 255 8.37 -9.26 20.62
CA CYS A 255 8.38 -9.76 19.23
C CYS A 255 8.18 -11.28 19.15
N THR A 256 8.61 -12.05 20.14
CA THR A 256 8.35 -13.52 20.20
C THR A 256 6.86 -13.87 20.30
N ARG A 257 6.01 -12.92 20.65
CA ARG A 257 4.56 -13.08 20.74
C ARG A 257 3.80 -12.35 19.64
N CYS A 258 4.53 -11.76 18.68
CA CYS A 258 3.94 -10.97 17.62
C CYS A 258 3.39 -11.89 16.53
N SER A 259 2.08 -11.85 16.29
CA SER A 259 1.41 -12.59 15.23
C SER A 259 1.65 -11.99 13.84
N SER A 260 2.13 -10.73 13.78
CA SER A 260 2.40 -10.00 12.54
C SER A 260 3.75 -10.34 11.90
N GLY A 261 4.52 -11.30 12.43
CA GLY A 261 5.76 -11.77 11.79
C GLY A 261 7.03 -10.99 12.12
N CYS A 262 7.05 -10.17 13.20
CA CYS A 262 8.28 -9.49 13.65
C CYS A 262 9.42 -10.43 14.06
N GLU A 263 9.10 -11.69 14.38
CA GLU A 263 10.09 -12.68 14.85
C GLU A 263 11.22 -12.94 13.86
N GLU A 264 10.98 -12.72 12.58
CA GLU A 264 11.99 -13.00 11.55
C GLU A 264 13.14 -11.98 11.54
N ASN A 265 12.99 -10.85 12.23
CA ASN A 265 14.01 -9.81 12.38
C ASN A 265 14.80 -9.89 13.69
N LEU A 266 15.08 -11.09 14.16
CA LEU A 266 15.73 -11.42 15.44
C LEU A 266 17.11 -10.76 15.69
N HIS A 267 17.68 -10.08 14.70
CA HIS A 267 18.95 -9.36 14.83
C HIS A 267 18.79 -7.94 15.40
N LEU A 268 17.55 -7.42 15.43
CA LEU A 268 17.28 -6.09 15.96
C LEU A 268 16.90 -6.17 17.44
N THR A 269 17.56 -5.38 18.26
CA THR A 269 17.26 -5.28 19.71
C THR A 269 15.93 -4.63 19.98
N ASP A 270 15.37 -3.92 18.99
CA ASP A 270 14.17 -3.11 19.12
C ASP A 270 13.22 -3.31 17.93
N CYS A 271 11.93 -3.23 18.22
CA CYS A 271 10.88 -3.32 17.20
C CYS A 271 10.47 -1.92 16.75
N VAL A 272 10.51 -1.65 15.46
CA VAL A 272 10.17 -0.35 14.87
C VAL A 272 8.98 -0.49 13.93
N ASP A 273 8.03 0.45 14.02
CA ASP A 273 6.81 0.55 13.21
C ASP A 273 5.92 -0.73 13.19
N CYS A 274 5.98 -1.53 14.27
CA CYS A 274 5.07 -2.65 14.48
C CYS A 274 3.96 -2.26 15.46
N TYR A 275 2.73 -2.18 14.96
CA TYR A 275 1.58 -1.79 15.74
C TYR A 275 1.25 -2.80 16.86
N GLU A 276 1.33 -4.10 16.58
CA GLU A 276 1.05 -5.14 17.58
C GLU A 276 2.03 -5.08 18.77
N CYS A 277 3.33 -4.96 18.47
CA CYS A 277 4.33 -4.81 19.52
C CYS A 277 4.11 -3.51 20.32
N TRP A 278 3.75 -2.43 19.64
CA TRP A 278 3.41 -1.16 20.28
C TRP A 278 2.20 -1.30 21.22
N GLU A 279 1.13 -1.94 20.77
CA GLU A 279 -0.08 -2.11 21.58
C GLU A 279 0.15 -2.98 22.82
N ASN A 280 0.97 -4.02 22.70
CA ASN A 280 1.20 -4.99 23.77
C ASN A 280 2.34 -4.61 24.72
N ALA A 281 3.24 -3.71 24.35
CA ALA A 281 4.35 -3.29 25.19
C ALA A 281 3.88 -2.38 26.34
N PRO A 282 4.53 -2.42 27.52
CA PRO A 282 4.31 -1.43 28.56
C PRO A 282 4.70 -0.01 28.11
N SER A 283 4.03 1.01 28.63
CA SER A 283 4.27 2.42 28.24
C SER A 283 5.74 2.83 28.39
N ARG A 284 6.45 2.32 29.41
CA ARG A 284 7.89 2.59 29.65
C ARG A 284 8.81 2.11 28.52
N ASN A 285 8.37 1.14 27.72
CA ASN A 285 9.13 0.55 26.62
C ASN A 285 8.74 1.14 25.26
N ARG A 286 7.75 2.05 25.22
CA ARG A 286 7.27 2.69 23.99
C ARG A 286 7.97 4.01 23.79
N GLU A 287 8.48 4.21 22.58
CA GLU A 287 9.06 5.49 22.16
C GLU A 287 8.38 5.95 20.89
N PHE A 288 7.92 7.19 20.90
CA PHE A 288 7.52 7.90 19.69
C PHE A 288 8.64 8.87 19.32
N SER A 289 9.30 8.64 18.20
CA SER A 289 10.54 9.31 17.85
C SER A 289 10.42 10.07 16.54
N LEU A 290 11.12 11.22 16.49
CA LEU A 290 11.45 11.88 15.22
C LEU A 290 12.69 11.23 14.62
N ARG A 291 12.67 11.09 13.29
CA ARG A 291 13.79 10.61 12.49
C ARG A 291 13.94 11.48 11.24
N PRO A 292 15.10 11.46 10.55
CA PRO A 292 15.22 12.07 9.24
C PRO A 292 14.20 11.45 8.26
N TRP A 293 13.65 12.25 7.35
CA TRP A 293 12.78 11.73 6.29
C TRP A 293 13.47 10.62 5.51
N SER A 294 12.70 9.64 5.09
CA SER A 294 13.18 8.47 4.36
C SER A 294 14.16 7.56 5.12
N ALA A 295 14.51 7.86 6.37
CA ALA A 295 15.38 6.99 7.17
C ALA A 295 14.78 5.59 7.40
N GLY A 296 13.44 5.47 7.41
CA GLY A 296 12.76 4.18 7.52
C GLY A 296 13.01 3.25 6.34
N LEU A 297 13.47 3.77 5.19
CA LEU A 297 13.82 2.95 4.02
C LEU A 297 15.14 2.17 4.21
N SER A 298 16.04 2.67 5.05
CA SER A 298 17.31 1.99 5.34
C SER A 298 17.17 0.79 6.29
N ARG A 299 15.94 0.49 6.75
CA ARG A 299 15.68 -0.68 7.59
C ARG A 299 15.81 -1.95 6.77
N GLY A 300 16.60 -2.90 7.26
CA GLY A 300 16.79 -4.21 6.64
C GLY A 300 15.63 -5.18 6.89
N ASP A 301 14.38 -4.72 6.79
CA ASP A 301 13.22 -5.58 6.98
C ASP A 301 13.18 -6.66 5.88
N ARG A 302 12.81 -7.87 6.25
CA ARG A 302 12.64 -8.96 5.29
C ARG A 302 11.43 -8.69 4.40
N VAL A 303 11.68 -8.56 3.11
CA VAL A 303 10.62 -8.36 2.12
C VAL A 303 10.21 -9.73 1.57
N THR A 304 8.93 -10.06 1.73
CA THR A 304 8.37 -11.27 1.13
C THR A 304 8.02 -11.03 -0.34
N PRO A 305 7.92 -12.09 -1.16
CA PRO A 305 7.47 -11.93 -2.55
C PRO A 305 6.12 -11.23 -2.68
N ALA A 306 5.16 -11.54 -1.80
CA ALA A 306 3.84 -10.90 -1.83
C ALA A 306 3.93 -9.39 -1.58
N ILE A 307 4.73 -8.96 -0.62
CA ILE A 307 4.97 -7.54 -0.32
C ILE A 307 5.71 -6.85 -1.49
N MET A 308 6.70 -7.51 -2.09
CA MET A 308 7.38 -6.98 -3.27
C MET A 308 6.40 -6.75 -4.43
N PHE A 309 5.59 -7.77 -4.76
CA PHE A 309 4.58 -7.64 -5.80
C PHE A 309 3.54 -6.57 -5.49
N PHE A 310 3.16 -6.42 -4.22
CA PHE A 310 2.27 -5.35 -3.77
C PHE A 310 2.86 -3.97 -4.08
N HIS A 311 4.11 -3.73 -3.75
CA HIS A 311 4.78 -2.44 -3.98
C HIS A 311 4.90 -2.11 -5.48
N VAL A 312 5.33 -3.08 -6.29
CA VAL A 312 5.43 -2.91 -7.74
C VAL A 312 4.06 -2.65 -8.35
N THR A 313 3.03 -3.38 -7.92
CA THR A 313 1.67 -3.18 -8.38
C THR A 313 1.14 -1.81 -7.99
N ALA A 314 1.37 -1.36 -6.75
CA ALA A 314 0.94 -0.04 -6.31
C ALA A 314 1.59 1.08 -7.16
N LEU A 315 2.87 0.97 -7.47
CA LEU A 315 3.55 1.92 -8.34
C LEU A 315 3.01 1.84 -9.78
N ALA A 316 2.83 0.64 -10.30
CA ALA A 316 2.38 0.41 -11.67
C ALA A 316 0.95 0.92 -11.90
N THR A 317 0.02 0.71 -10.95
CA THR A 317 -1.37 1.17 -11.08
C THR A 317 -1.47 2.70 -11.05
N VAL A 318 -0.71 3.37 -10.18
CA VAL A 318 -0.65 4.85 -10.17
C VAL A 318 -0.01 5.38 -11.45
N SER A 319 1.02 4.69 -11.97
CA SER A 319 1.64 5.06 -13.25
C SER A 319 0.69 4.84 -14.43
N PHE A 320 -0.12 3.78 -14.39
CA PHE A 320 -1.14 3.51 -15.39
C PHE A 320 -2.25 4.56 -15.36
N ASP A 321 -2.72 4.95 -14.17
CA ASP A 321 -3.71 6.00 -14.00
C ASP A 321 -3.26 7.29 -14.73
N GLY A 322 -2.06 7.78 -14.45
CA GLY A 322 -1.51 8.93 -15.16
C GLY A 322 -1.28 8.71 -16.66
N PHE A 323 -0.89 7.48 -17.08
CA PHE A 323 -0.68 7.16 -18.48
C PHE A 323 -2.00 7.06 -19.26
N SER A 324 -3.05 6.55 -18.64
CA SER A 324 -4.37 6.38 -19.25
C SER A 324 -5.01 7.70 -19.72
N GLU A 325 -4.60 8.82 -19.13
CA GLU A 325 -5.03 10.17 -19.52
C GLU A 325 -4.23 10.78 -20.68
N THR A 326 -3.22 10.06 -21.19
CA THR A 326 -2.36 10.58 -22.25
C THR A 326 -2.90 10.27 -23.65
N PRO A 327 -2.59 11.13 -24.67
CA PRO A 327 -2.89 10.82 -26.07
C PRO A 327 -2.29 9.50 -26.55
N GLY A 328 -1.14 9.08 -25.98
CA GLY A 328 -0.51 7.80 -26.30
C GLY A 328 -1.36 6.59 -25.91
N TRP A 329 -2.07 6.66 -24.77
CA TRP A 329 -3.03 5.62 -24.40
C TRP A 329 -4.23 5.57 -25.36
N VAL A 330 -4.74 6.73 -25.76
CA VAL A 330 -5.84 6.82 -26.75
C VAL A 330 -5.46 6.16 -28.07
N GLU A 331 -4.21 6.34 -28.55
CA GLU A 331 -3.73 5.65 -29.76
C GLU A 331 -3.68 4.13 -29.56
N ILE A 332 -3.20 3.65 -28.42
CA ILE A 332 -3.20 2.22 -28.08
C ILE A 332 -4.62 1.67 -28.05
N GLN A 333 -5.56 2.41 -27.46
CA GLN A 333 -6.98 2.02 -27.44
C GLN A 333 -7.53 1.88 -28.88
N THR A 334 -7.26 2.82 -29.78
CA THR A 334 -7.75 2.75 -31.16
C THR A 334 -7.22 1.54 -31.92
N ILE A 335 -6.03 1.05 -31.59
CA ILE A 335 -5.45 -0.16 -32.16
C ILE A 335 -6.10 -1.43 -31.57
N LEU A 336 -6.37 -1.42 -30.27
CA LEU A 336 -6.88 -2.59 -29.55
C LEU A 336 -8.40 -2.77 -29.70
N TRP A 337 -9.17 -1.69 -29.83
CA TRP A 337 -10.63 -1.75 -29.95
C TRP A 337 -11.13 -2.67 -31.07
N PRO A 338 -10.64 -2.60 -32.30
CA PRO A 338 -11.10 -3.47 -33.38
C PRO A 338 -10.85 -4.95 -33.10
N LEU A 339 -9.90 -5.29 -32.25
CA LEU A 339 -9.58 -6.66 -31.86
C LEU A 339 -10.50 -7.19 -30.77
N ILE A 340 -11.01 -6.32 -29.90
CA ILE A 340 -11.77 -6.65 -28.69
C ILE A 340 -13.26 -6.44 -28.89
N ASP A 341 -13.67 -5.42 -29.67
CA ASP A 341 -15.07 -5.06 -29.91
C ASP A 341 -15.94 -6.19 -30.47
N PRO A 342 -15.46 -7.06 -31.37
CA PRO A 342 -16.22 -8.21 -31.83
C PRO A 342 -16.54 -9.24 -30.74
N LEU A 343 -15.81 -9.20 -29.65
CA LEU A 343 -15.94 -10.15 -28.54
C LEU A 343 -16.84 -9.63 -27.42
N HIS A 344 -16.90 -8.30 -27.24
CA HIS A 344 -17.55 -7.68 -26.07
C HIS A 344 -18.10 -6.30 -26.46
N GLY A 345 -19.39 -6.08 -26.36
CA GLY A 345 -20.05 -4.82 -26.70
C GLY A 345 -19.60 -3.55 -25.91
N SER A 346 -18.55 -3.62 -25.11
CA SER A 346 -17.92 -2.47 -24.45
C SER A 346 -16.39 -2.61 -24.45
N ALA A 347 -15.77 -2.24 -25.56
CA ALA A 347 -14.33 -2.38 -25.74
C ALA A 347 -13.50 -1.51 -24.75
N ALA A 348 -13.99 -0.30 -24.39
CA ALA A 348 -13.28 0.65 -23.56
C ALA A 348 -12.89 0.06 -22.18
N GLY A 349 -13.85 -0.36 -21.38
CA GLY A 349 -13.57 -0.93 -20.05
C GLY A 349 -12.72 -2.20 -20.09
N THR A 350 -12.78 -2.96 -21.20
CA THR A 350 -11.95 -4.15 -21.41
C THR A 350 -10.50 -3.77 -21.65
N VAL A 351 -10.23 -2.76 -22.48
CA VAL A 351 -8.86 -2.28 -22.77
C VAL A 351 -8.22 -1.70 -21.51
N GLU A 352 -8.97 -0.91 -20.75
CA GLU A 352 -8.50 -0.35 -19.46
C GLU A 352 -8.21 -1.43 -18.42
N THR A 353 -9.09 -2.44 -18.32
CA THR A 353 -8.86 -3.62 -17.45
C THR A 353 -7.57 -4.35 -17.83
N LEU A 354 -7.34 -4.56 -19.14
CA LEU A 354 -6.08 -5.13 -19.61
C LEU A 354 -4.89 -4.25 -19.27
N GLY A 355 -5.01 -2.93 -19.39
CA GLY A 355 -3.99 -1.96 -19.01
C GLY A 355 -3.59 -2.12 -17.55
N ILE A 356 -4.53 -2.08 -16.61
CA ILE A 356 -4.26 -2.23 -15.17
C ILE A 356 -3.58 -3.57 -14.84
N ILE A 357 -3.90 -4.64 -15.57
CA ILE A 357 -3.28 -5.96 -15.34
C ILE A 357 -1.88 -6.04 -15.98
N LEU A 358 -1.73 -5.49 -17.19
CA LEU A 358 -0.48 -5.59 -17.93
C LEU A 358 0.61 -4.66 -17.40
N PHE A 359 0.26 -3.47 -16.91
CA PHE A 359 1.25 -2.53 -16.38
C PHE A 359 2.08 -3.13 -15.23
N PRO A 360 1.52 -3.73 -14.19
CA PRO A 360 2.31 -4.44 -13.18
C PRO A 360 3.19 -5.53 -13.75
N ILE A 361 2.73 -6.29 -14.75
CA ILE A 361 3.51 -7.34 -15.41
C ILE A 361 4.69 -6.72 -16.17
N ILE A 362 4.47 -5.62 -16.89
CA ILE A 362 5.54 -4.90 -17.58
C ILE A 362 6.56 -4.35 -16.58
N PHE A 363 6.13 -3.72 -15.49
CA PHE A 363 7.02 -3.23 -14.45
C PHE A 363 7.84 -4.37 -13.83
N ILE A 364 7.21 -5.49 -13.51
CA ILE A 364 7.90 -6.68 -12.97
C ILE A 364 8.93 -7.22 -13.97
N THR A 365 8.59 -7.28 -15.26
CA THR A 365 9.51 -7.77 -16.29
C THR A 365 10.68 -6.83 -16.53
N LEU A 366 10.44 -5.52 -16.48
CA LEU A 366 11.49 -4.51 -16.57
C LEU A 366 12.43 -4.55 -15.36
N GLU A 367 11.89 -4.75 -14.16
CA GLU A 367 12.66 -4.89 -12.92
C GLU A 367 13.49 -6.18 -12.88
N LEU A 368 12.91 -7.31 -13.30
CA LEU A 368 13.56 -8.62 -13.27
C LEU A 368 14.37 -8.93 -14.54
N GLY A 369 14.03 -8.28 -15.68
CA GLY A 369 14.68 -8.53 -16.97
C GLY A 369 16.17 -8.18 -16.99
N PRO A 370 16.60 -6.99 -16.52
CA PRO A 370 18.02 -6.63 -16.44
C PRO A 370 18.84 -7.52 -15.52
N ALA A 371 18.20 -8.16 -14.54
CA ALA A 371 18.84 -9.09 -13.63
C ALA A 371 19.49 -10.30 -14.36
N ASN A 372 18.96 -10.69 -15.50
CA ASN A 372 19.54 -11.76 -16.34
C ASN A 372 20.69 -11.29 -17.24
N LEU A 373 20.82 -9.97 -17.48
CA LEU A 373 21.88 -9.39 -18.31
C LEU A 373 23.18 -9.10 -17.54
N TYR A 374 23.10 -9.01 -16.19
CA TYR A 374 24.25 -8.82 -15.31
C TYR A 374 24.31 -9.95 -14.26
N PRO A 375 24.87 -11.12 -14.61
CA PRO A 375 24.85 -12.30 -13.75
C PRO A 375 25.55 -12.11 -12.39
N ASP A 376 26.55 -11.23 -12.30
CA ASP A 376 27.31 -11.04 -11.07
C ASP A 376 26.57 -10.24 -9.99
N PHE A 377 25.65 -9.36 -10.36
CA PHE A 377 24.88 -8.54 -9.42
C PHE A 377 23.51 -9.15 -9.08
N SER A 378 22.88 -9.79 -10.06
CA SER A 378 21.50 -10.27 -9.98
C SER A 378 21.35 -11.68 -9.41
N THR A 379 22.35 -12.56 -9.63
CA THR A 379 22.26 -13.96 -9.21
C THR A 379 22.28 -14.14 -7.69
N CYS A 380 22.97 -13.26 -6.96
CA CYS A 380 22.97 -13.28 -5.51
C CYS A 380 21.68 -12.72 -4.93
N SER A 381 21.15 -11.61 -5.47
CA SER A 381 19.95 -10.96 -4.96
C SER A 381 18.66 -11.70 -5.31
N ALA A 382 18.47 -12.09 -6.57
CA ALA A 382 17.27 -12.80 -7.01
C ALA A 382 17.21 -14.24 -6.47
N LYS A 383 18.33 -14.97 -6.43
CA LYS A 383 18.38 -16.33 -5.87
C LYS A 383 18.21 -16.36 -4.35
N SER A 384 18.62 -15.30 -3.63
CA SER A 384 18.34 -15.17 -2.18
C SER A 384 16.88 -14.88 -1.90
N LEU A 385 16.19 -14.17 -2.79
CA LEU A 385 14.74 -13.91 -2.69
C LEU A 385 13.88 -15.16 -2.91
N PHE A 386 14.31 -16.07 -3.79
CA PHE A 386 13.56 -17.28 -4.14
C PHE A 386 14.02 -18.54 -3.41
N SER A 387 15.16 -18.54 -2.70
CA SER A 387 15.71 -19.69 -2.00
C SER A 387 15.65 -19.54 -0.48
N ALA A 388 14.65 -20.16 0.14
CA ALA A 388 14.45 -20.14 1.59
C ALA A 388 15.44 -21.00 2.40
N LYS A 389 16.52 -21.56 1.81
CA LYS A 389 17.23 -22.66 2.49
C LYS A 389 18.75 -22.67 2.56
N LYS A 390 19.51 -21.78 1.98
CA LYS A 390 20.97 -21.61 2.30
C LYS A 390 21.57 -20.46 1.48
N PRO A 391 22.54 -19.67 2.03
CA PRO A 391 23.34 -18.77 1.22
C PRO A 391 24.14 -19.56 0.18
N TYR A 392 24.13 -19.12 -1.05
CA TYR A 392 24.94 -19.73 -2.11
C TYR A 392 26.44 -19.57 -1.81
N PRO A 393 27.28 -20.62 -1.97
CA PRO A 393 28.72 -20.50 -1.80
C PRO A 393 29.28 -19.49 -2.80
N GLY A 394 29.95 -18.46 -2.28
CA GLY A 394 30.53 -17.36 -3.08
C GLY A 394 29.82 -16.02 -3.01
N CYS A 395 28.62 -15.95 -2.42
CA CYS A 395 27.99 -14.69 -2.09
C CYS A 395 28.45 -14.24 -0.70
N THR A 396 29.32 -13.24 -0.60
CA THR A 396 29.47 -12.51 0.65
C THR A 396 28.13 -11.85 0.96
N PRO A 397 27.64 -11.89 2.21
CA PRO A 397 26.45 -11.15 2.59
C PRO A 397 26.74 -9.64 2.57
N SER A 398 26.72 -9.04 1.37
CA SER A 398 26.42 -7.62 1.27
C SER A 398 25.01 -7.44 1.82
N ALA A 399 24.78 -6.44 2.65
CA ALA A 399 23.50 -6.13 3.25
C ALA A 399 22.37 -6.30 2.22
N PRO A 400 21.25 -6.96 2.58
CA PRO A 400 20.16 -7.17 1.63
C PRO A 400 19.71 -5.80 1.11
N LEU A 401 19.79 -5.60 -0.20
CA LEU A 401 19.21 -4.43 -0.85
C LEU A 401 17.72 -4.39 -0.47
N ASN A 402 17.30 -3.31 0.14
CA ASN A 402 15.90 -3.09 0.45
C ASN A 402 15.11 -3.06 -0.86
N SER A 403 13.87 -3.56 -0.85
CA SER A 403 12.99 -3.58 -2.03
C SER A 403 12.88 -2.23 -2.75
N ILE A 404 13.06 -1.14 -2.02
CA ILE A 404 13.05 0.24 -2.54
C ILE A 404 14.38 0.59 -3.21
N GLU A 405 15.51 0.08 -2.74
CA GLU A 405 16.80 0.24 -3.44
C GLU A 405 16.79 -0.52 -4.78
N LEU A 406 16.09 -1.66 -4.84
CA LEU A 406 15.85 -2.38 -6.10
C LEU A 406 14.92 -1.58 -7.03
N ILE A 407 13.84 -1.00 -6.52
CA ILE A 407 12.93 -0.12 -7.29
C ILE A 407 13.68 1.13 -7.76
N ILE A 408 14.44 1.78 -6.87
CA ILE A 408 15.23 2.98 -7.20
C ILE A 408 16.36 2.64 -8.17
N ALA A 409 17.05 1.51 -8.00
CA ALA A 409 18.08 1.06 -8.92
C ALA A 409 17.52 0.69 -10.31
N GLY A 410 16.29 0.17 -10.38
CA GLY A 410 15.56 -0.07 -11.62
C GLY A 410 15.14 1.20 -12.34
N ILE A 411 14.72 2.23 -11.61
CA ILE A 411 14.33 3.54 -12.16
C ILE A 411 15.56 4.37 -12.61
N LEU A 412 16.74 4.14 -12.02
CA LEU A 412 17.99 4.86 -12.32
C LEU A 412 18.79 4.25 -13.48
N ARG A 413 18.38 3.12 -14.03
CA ARG A 413 18.96 2.50 -15.22
C ARG A 413 18.05 2.62 -16.43
#